data_7b1d7dcaae2ecdb82027133ce8a14bac
#
_entry.id   7b1d7dcaae2ecdb82027133ce8a14bac
#
_cell.length_a   1.000
_cell.length_b   1.000
_cell.length_c   1.000
_cell.angle_alpha   90.00
_cell.angle_beta   90.00
_cell.angle_gamma   90.00
#
_symmetry.space_group_name_H-M   'P 1'
#
loop_
_entity.id
_entity.type
_entity.pdbx_description
1 polymer ?
#
loop_
_entity_poly.entity_id
_entity_poly.type
_entity_poly.pdbx_seq_one_letter_code
_entity_poly.pdbx_strand_id
1 'polypeptide(L)'
;VIELVWAYIVVNKDRIAALEWKGIIHTDKALTRDFWYYTTPVLCASLVWGIAFVLYSVILGHMGSDAVAANSIASIVKSMVQCVIRGVSAGAGIIIGNLLGAGKLDKARKYGGRITRLSIAIGIITGLLLIVVAPVVSRAAPMSDTAKGYLGFMLIVLGLNLMGQSVNTTVLDGIFCAGGDAKFDMKGNIGAMWCFAVPLGFIAAFVFNAPVWLVYIIISLDELVKLPAVYIHYKKYIWVRNITR
;
A
#
# COMPACT_ATOMS: atom_id res chain seq x y z
N VAL A 1 7.66 16.58 11.51
CA VAL A 1 7.62 17.95 12.06
C VAL A 1 6.86 18.89 11.11
N ILE A 2 7.21 18.96 9.83
CA ILE A 2 6.55 19.86 8.84
C ILE A 2 5.05 19.57 8.73
N GLU A 3 4.63 18.32 8.65
CA GLU A 3 3.20 17.91 8.61
C GLU A 3 2.45 18.33 9.86
N LEU A 4 3.05 18.19 11.05
CA LEU A 4 2.45 18.59 12.31
C LEU A 4 2.25 20.12 12.38
N VAL A 5 3.25 20.89 11.94
CA VAL A 5 3.15 22.36 11.89
C VAL A 5 2.07 22.78 10.89
N TRP A 6 2.02 22.15 9.71
CA TRP A 6 1.02 22.44 8.70
C TRP A 6 -0.40 22.07 9.18
N ALA A 7 -0.57 20.91 9.79
CA ALA A 7 -1.85 20.48 10.37
C ALA A 7 -2.32 21.47 11.46
N TYR A 8 -1.41 21.92 12.33
CA TYR A 8 -1.71 22.91 13.36
C TYR A 8 -2.15 24.26 12.76
N ILE A 9 -1.46 24.72 11.71
CA ILE A 9 -1.82 25.97 11.01
C ILE A 9 -3.21 25.85 10.35
N VAL A 10 -3.49 24.74 9.67
CA VAL A 10 -4.78 24.52 8.99
C VAL A 10 -5.92 24.45 9.99
N VAL A 11 -5.78 23.68 11.06
CA VAL A 11 -6.80 23.55 12.11
C VAL A 11 -7.11 24.87 12.79
N ASN A 12 -6.08 25.69 13.06
CA ASN A 12 -6.30 27.02 13.66
C ASN A 12 -6.89 28.04 12.68
N LYS A 13 -6.60 27.91 11.36
CA LYS A 13 -7.08 28.86 10.34
C LYS A 13 -8.56 28.63 9.98
N ASP A 14 -8.98 27.37 9.87
CA ASP A 14 -10.30 27.03 9.33
C ASP A 14 -11.42 27.03 10.40
N ARG A 15 -11.11 27.17 11.69
CA ARG A 15 -12.05 27.18 12.84
C ARG A 15 -13.09 26.05 12.86
N ILE A 16 -12.93 25.04 11.99
CA ILE A 16 -13.87 23.92 11.85
C ILE A 16 -13.71 22.90 12.98
N ALA A 17 -12.49 22.79 13.53
CA ALA A 17 -12.19 21.97 14.69
C ALA A 17 -11.36 22.79 15.67
N ALA A 18 -11.98 23.35 16.69
CA ALA A 18 -11.25 23.96 17.81
C ALA A 18 -10.55 22.84 18.59
N LEU A 19 -9.21 22.90 18.68
CA LEU A 19 -8.44 22.01 19.54
C LEU A 19 -8.71 22.40 21.00
N GLU A 20 -9.73 21.79 21.59
CA GLU A 20 -9.98 21.92 23.02
C GLU A 20 -9.12 20.90 23.78
N TRP A 21 -8.07 21.36 24.43
CA TRP A 21 -7.19 20.54 25.27
C TRP A 21 -7.94 19.71 26.32
N LYS A 22 -9.07 20.23 26.81
CA LYS A 22 -9.95 19.50 27.73
C LYS A 22 -10.62 18.29 27.10
N GLY A 23 -10.95 18.35 25.80
CA GLY A 23 -11.54 17.23 25.04
C GLY A 23 -10.56 16.08 24.79
N ILE A 24 -9.24 16.35 24.78
CA ILE A 24 -8.21 15.30 24.65
C ILE A 24 -8.13 14.44 25.92
N ILE A 25 -8.39 15.03 27.10
CA ILE A 25 -8.26 14.34 28.39
C ILE A 25 -9.58 13.64 28.78
N HIS A 26 -10.73 14.19 28.38
CA HIS A 26 -12.05 13.64 28.68
C HIS A 26 -12.64 13.00 27.40
N THR A 27 -12.26 11.76 27.13
CA THR A 27 -12.82 10.99 26.02
C THR A 27 -14.11 10.29 26.42
N ASP A 28 -15.14 10.41 25.58
CA ASP A 28 -16.36 9.63 25.72
C ASP A 28 -16.06 8.14 25.51
N LYS A 29 -16.54 7.28 26.43
CA LYS A 29 -16.33 5.83 26.35
C LYS A 29 -16.88 5.21 25.06
N ALA A 30 -17.99 5.73 24.54
CA ALA A 30 -18.59 5.26 23.30
C ALA A 30 -17.67 5.59 22.11
N LEU A 31 -17.18 6.84 22.05
CA LEU A 31 -16.26 7.29 21.00
C LEU A 31 -14.93 6.51 21.04
N THR A 32 -14.40 6.26 22.24
CA THR A 32 -13.17 5.49 22.43
C THR A 32 -13.34 4.04 21.92
N ARG A 33 -14.47 3.41 22.23
CA ARG A 33 -14.78 2.05 21.77
C ARG A 33 -14.90 1.98 20.25
N ASP A 34 -15.61 2.93 19.65
CA ASP A 34 -15.79 2.99 18.20
C ASP A 34 -14.46 3.29 17.50
N PHE A 35 -13.65 4.19 18.05
CA PHE A 35 -12.30 4.46 17.56
C PHE A 35 -11.46 3.19 17.52
N TRP A 36 -11.33 2.46 18.61
CA TRP A 36 -10.54 1.22 18.65
C TRP A 36 -11.11 0.13 17.76
N TYR A 37 -12.45 0.01 17.64
CA TYR A 37 -13.08 -0.98 16.76
C TYR A 37 -12.68 -0.81 15.28
N TYR A 38 -12.58 0.44 14.81
CA TYR A 38 -12.20 0.73 13.43
C TYR A 38 -10.69 0.86 13.24
N THR A 39 -9.96 1.36 14.23
CA THR A 39 -8.52 1.61 14.14
C THR A 39 -7.69 0.34 14.32
N THR A 40 -8.09 -0.57 15.20
CA THR A 40 -7.34 -1.80 15.48
C THR A 40 -7.08 -2.65 14.20
N PRO A 41 -8.07 -2.92 13.33
CA PRO A 41 -7.81 -3.66 12.10
C PRO A 41 -6.80 -2.96 11.17
N VAL A 42 -6.84 -1.63 11.09
CA VAL A 42 -5.91 -0.83 10.28
C VAL A 42 -4.49 -0.91 10.85
N LEU A 43 -4.34 -0.78 12.17
CA LEU A 43 -3.05 -0.94 12.85
C LEU A 43 -2.48 -2.35 12.65
N CYS A 44 -3.31 -3.38 12.83
CA CYS A 44 -2.89 -4.77 12.59
C CYS A 44 -2.46 -4.98 11.13
N ALA A 45 -3.20 -4.47 10.15
CA ALA A 45 -2.84 -4.55 8.74
C ALA A 45 -1.48 -3.89 8.48
N SER A 46 -1.24 -2.71 9.03
CA SER A 46 0.01 -1.97 8.89
C SER A 46 1.19 -2.69 9.55
N LEU A 47 0.99 -3.27 10.74
CA LEU A 47 2.01 -4.06 11.43
C LEU A 47 2.36 -5.35 10.66
N VAL A 48 1.35 -6.09 10.22
CA VAL A 48 1.50 -7.30 9.40
C VAL A 48 2.30 -7.00 8.14
N TRP A 49 1.97 -5.89 7.46
CA TRP A 49 2.68 -5.42 6.27
C TRP A 49 4.13 -5.02 6.59
N GLY A 50 4.34 -4.23 7.64
CA GLY A 50 5.68 -3.74 8.01
C GLY A 50 6.63 -4.86 8.40
N ILE A 51 6.17 -5.85 9.19
CA ILE A 51 6.99 -7.01 9.59
C ILE A 51 7.32 -7.88 8.36
N ALA A 52 6.37 -8.12 7.46
CA ALA A 52 6.63 -8.85 6.23
C ALA A 52 7.68 -8.15 5.35
N PHE A 53 7.64 -6.82 5.26
CA PHE A 53 8.63 -6.03 4.52
C PHE A 53 10.05 -6.15 5.12
N VAL A 54 10.17 -6.20 6.46
CA VAL A 54 11.44 -6.48 7.13
C VAL A 54 11.93 -7.90 6.79
N LEU A 55 11.03 -8.90 6.81
CA LEU A 55 11.40 -10.27 6.44
C LEU A 55 11.86 -10.39 4.98
N TYR A 56 11.27 -9.66 4.04
CA TYR A 56 11.78 -9.59 2.66
C TYR A 56 13.23 -9.09 2.61
N SER A 57 13.55 -8.08 3.43
CA SER A 57 14.92 -7.57 3.54
C SER A 57 15.87 -8.58 4.15
N VAL A 58 15.41 -9.38 5.12
CA VAL A 58 16.21 -10.49 5.72
C VAL A 58 16.46 -11.58 4.67
N ILE A 59 15.43 -11.98 3.90
CA ILE A 59 15.56 -12.98 2.83
C ILE A 59 16.60 -12.55 1.81
N LEU A 60 16.52 -11.30 1.33
CA LEU A 60 17.49 -10.74 0.39
C LEU A 60 18.87 -10.56 1.01
N GLY A 61 18.94 -10.27 2.32
CA GLY A 61 20.19 -10.17 3.08
C GLY A 61 20.98 -11.48 3.10
N HIS A 62 20.28 -12.61 3.19
CA HIS A 62 20.89 -13.94 3.11
C HIS A 62 21.54 -14.21 1.72
N MET A 63 21.02 -13.58 0.67
CA MET A 63 21.48 -13.80 -0.70
C MET A 63 22.73 -12.99 -1.10
N GLY A 64 23.27 -12.19 -0.18
CA GLY A 64 24.53 -11.46 -0.36
C GLY A 64 24.38 -9.94 -0.45
N SER A 65 25.51 -9.25 -0.29
CA SER A 65 25.61 -7.78 -0.23
C SER A 65 25.12 -7.09 -1.50
N ASP A 66 25.38 -7.67 -2.68
CA ASP A 66 24.96 -7.13 -3.97
C ASP A 66 23.42 -7.11 -4.10
N ALA A 67 22.74 -8.16 -3.61
CA ALA A 67 21.28 -8.22 -3.59
C ALA A 67 20.67 -7.17 -2.67
N VAL A 68 21.28 -6.95 -1.49
CA VAL A 68 20.86 -5.91 -0.53
C VAL A 68 21.07 -4.51 -1.10
N ALA A 69 22.23 -4.26 -1.71
CA ALA A 69 22.54 -2.96 -2.30
C ALA A 69 21.54 -2.62 -3.44
N ALA A 70 21.27 -3.58 -4.32
CA ALA A 70 20.28 -3.44 -5.39
C ALA A 70 18.87 -3.18 -4.83
N ASN A 71 18.41 -3.96 -3.83
CA ASN A 71 17.11 -3.80 -3.22
C ASN A 71 16.96 -2.45 -2.51
N SER A 72 18.02 -1.94 -1.89
CA SER A 72 17.98 -0.64 -1.22
C SER A 72 17.66 0.49 -2.19
N ILE A 73 18.35 0.55 -3.34
CA ILE A 73 18.06 1.55 -4.38
C ILE A 73 16.70 1.31 -5.01
N ALA A 74 16.35 0.06 -5.32
CA ALA A 74 15.04 -0.30 -5.86
C ALA A 74 13.90 0.17 -4.94
N SER A 75 14.06 0.03 -3.61
CA SER A 75 13.08 0.46 -2.61
C SER A 75 12.92 1.99 -2.56
N ILE A 76 14.01 2.75 -2.72
CA ILE A 76 13.95 4.21 -2.78
C ILE A 76 13.17 4.65 -4.02
N VAL A 77 13.50 4.10 -5.19
CA VAL A 77 12.81 4.43 -6.44
C VAL A 77 11.32 4.03 -6.38
N LYS A 78 11.03 2.83 -5.84
CA LYS A 78 9.66 2.38 -5.57
C LYS A 78 8.90 3.39 -4.70
N SER A 79 9.50 3.85 -3.61
CA SER A 79 8.87 4.77 -2.67
C SER A 79 8.50 6.11 -3.32
N MET A 80 9.37 6.64 -4.20
CA MET A 80 9.08 7.86 -4.96
C MET A 80 7.85 7.70 -5.86
N VAL A 81 7.76 6.59 -6.60
CA VAL A 81 6.62 6.33 -7.47
C VAL A 81 5.34 6.06 -6.66
N GLN A 82 5.47 5.38 -5.53
CA GLN A 82 4.34 5.11 -4.63
C GLN A 82 3.69 6.37 -4.05
N CYS A 83 4.39 7.50 -3.93
CA CYS A 83 3.79 8.76 -3.48
C CYS A 83 2.59 9.17 -4.34
N VAL A 84 2.67 8.97 -5.67
CA VAL A 84 1.57 9.28 -6.59
C VAL A 84 0.38 8.36 -6.33
N ILE A 85 0.63 7.05 -6.18
CA ILE A 85 -0.41 6.05 -5.95
C ILE A 85 -1.11 6.30 -4.60
N ARG A 86 -0.35 6.61 -3.55
CA ARG A 86 -0.89 6.95 -2.22
C ARG A 86 -1.70 8.24 -2.23
N GLY A 87 -1.28 9.24 -3.01
CA GLY A 87 -2.05 10.48 -3.20
C GLY A 87 -3.42 10.22 -3.81
N VAL A 88 -3.49 9.36 -4.82
CA VAL A 88 -4.76 8.94 -5.45
C VAL A 88 -5.63 8.14 -4.48
N SER A 89 -5.02 7.24 -3.70
CA SER A 89 -5.72 6.46 -2.68
C SER A 89 -6.32 7.35 -1.58
N ALA A 90 -5.56 8.32 -1.09
CA ALA A 90 -6.05 9.29 -0.11
C ALA A 90 -7.22 10.12 -0.65
N GLY A 91 -7.09 10.65 -1.89
CA GLY A 91 -8.18 11.35 -2.57
C GLY A 91 -9.42 10.48 -2.75
N ALA A 92 -9.24 9.19 -3.09
CA ALA A 92 -10.32 8.21 -3.18
C ALA A 92 -11.06 8.06 -1.85
N GLY A 93 -10.31 7.89 -0.75
CA GLY A 93 -10.87 7.79 0.60
C GLY A 93 -11.72 9.00 0.99
N ILE A 94 -11.23 10.20 0.71
CA ILE A 94 -11.95 11.45 1.00
C ILE A 94 -13.24 11.55 0.17
N ILE A 95 -13.17 11.32 -1.14
CA ILE A 95 -14.35 11.42 -2.02
C ILE A 95 -15.40 10.38 -1.65
N ILE A 96 -14.99 9.13 -1.48
CA ILE A 96 -15.90 8.04 -1.13
C ILE A 96 -16.46 8.22 0.28
N GLY A 97 -15.62 8.57 1.26
CA GLY A 97 -16.04 8.81 2.63
C GLY A 97 -17.11 9.90 2.74
N ASN A 98 -16.90 11.04 2.06
CA ASN A 98 -17.87 12.14 2.01
C ASN A 98 -19.21 11.72 1.35
N LEU A 99 -19.16 10.91 0.29
CA LEU A 99 -20.38 10.42 -0.37
C LEU A 99 -21.14 9.41 0.50
N LEU A 100 -20.43 8.52 1.19
CA LEU A 100 -21.03 7.54 2.10
C LEU A 100 -21.62 8.23 3.33
N GLY A 101 -20.89 9.19 3.93
CA GLY A 101 -21.37 9.99 5.06
C GLY A 101 -22.60 10.85 4.72
N ALA A 102 -22.67 11.36 3.49
CA ALA A 102 -23.83 12.11 2.99
C ALA A 102 -25.01 11.19 2.57
N GLY A 103 -24.92 9.86 2.75
CA GLY A 103 -25.94 8.89 2.36
C GLY A 103 -26.13 8.70 0.85
N LYS A 104 -25.21 9.23 0.01
CA LYS A 104 -25.32 9.18 -1.47
C LYS A 104 -24.69 7.90 -2.02
N LEU A 105 -25.23 6.73 -1.64
CA LEU A 105 -24.65 5.41 -1.91
C LEU A 105 -24.47 5.11 -3.40
N ASP A 106 -25.46 5.45 -4.26
CA ASP A 106 -25.37 5.24 -5.71
C ASP A 106 -24.25 6.07 -6.34
N LYS A 107 -24.06 7.30 -5.85
CA LYS A 107 -22.94 8.15 -6.31
C LYS A 107 -21.62 7.56 -5.85
N ALA A 108 -21.52 7.10 -4.60
CA ALA A 108 -20.32 6.45 -4.09
C ALA A 108 -19.92 5.25 -4.96
N ARG A 109 -20.88 4.38 -5.32
CA ARG A 109 -20.67 3.25 -6.22
C ARG A 109 -20.15 3.68 -7.60
N LYS A 110 -20.74 4.71 -8.21
CA LYS A 110 -20.32 5.23 -9.51
C LYS A 110 -18.93 5.84 -9.48
N TYR A 111 -18.62 6.64 -8.44
CA TYR A 111 -17.30 7.23 -8.27
C TYR A 111 -16.24 6.19 -7.92
N GLY A 112 -16.55 5.18 -7.10
CA GLY A 112 -15.66 4.05 -6.84
C GLY A 112 -15.19 3.37 -8.13
N GLY A 113 -16.11 3.11 -9.07
CA GLY A 113 -15.74 2.54 -10.37
C GLY A 113 -14.89 3.46 -11.25
N ARG A 114 -15.09 4.79 -11.18
CA ARG A 114 -14.25 5.75 -11.90
C ARG A 114 -12.84 5.85 -11.31
N ILE A 115 -12.75 5.90 -9.99
CA ILE A 115 -11.49 5.95 -9.26
C ILE A 115 -10.67 4.67 -9.49
N THR A 116 -11.30 3.50 -9.47
CA THR A 116 -10.62 2.23 -9.77
C THR A 116 -10.06 2.22 -11.20
N ARG A 117 -10.78 2.74 -12.20
CA ARG A 117 -10.25 2.89 -13.57
C ARG A 117 -9.09 3.87 -13.65
N LEU A 118 -9.18 4.98 -12.91
CA LEU A 118 -8.09 5.94 -12.80
C LEU A 118 -6.85 5.31 -12.17
N SER A 119 -7.00 4.51 -11.11
CA SER A 119 -5.87 3.82 -10.48
C SER A 119 -5.21 2.80 -11.40
N ILE A 120 -5.98 2.09 -12.23
CA ILE A 120 -5.42 1.21 -13.27
C ILE A 120 -4.56 2.01 -14.25
N ALA A 121 -5.07 3.13 -14.76
CA ALA A 121 -4.34 3.97 -15.70
C ALA A 121 -3.04 4.52 -15.09
N ILE A 122 -3.12 5.03 -13.85
CA ILE A 122 -1.94 5.52 -13.11
C ILE A 122 -0.95 4.39 -12.85
N GLY A 123 -1.42 3.20 -12.45
CA GLY A 123 -0.55 2.04 -12.25
C GLY A 123 0.19 1.63 -13.52
N ILE A 124 -0.49 1.63 -14.68
CA ILE A 124 0.14 1.34 -15.98
C ILE A 124 1.17 2.42 -16.32
N ILE A 125 0.82 3.70 -16.19
CA ILE A 125 1.73 4.81 -16.53
C ILE A 125 2.96 4.78 -15.62
N THR A 126 2.79 4.66 -14.31
CA THR A 126 3.89 4.65 -13.35
C THR A 126 4.73 3.39 -13.47
N GLY A 127 4.11 2.23 -13.72
CA GLY A 127 4.82 0.98 -13.95
C GLY A 127 5.65 1.01 -15.23
N LEU A 128 5.09 1.49 -16.34
CA LEU A 128 5.82 1.66 -17.59
C LEU A 128 6.96 2.68 -17.46
N LEU A 129 6.70 3.81 -16.78
CA LEU A 129 7.73 4.81 -16.51
C LEU A 129 8.90 4.19 -15.75
N LEU A 130 8.63 3.38 -14.74
CA LEU A 130 9.68 2.71 -13.97
C LEU A 130 10.48 1.73 -14.84
N ILE A 131 9.82 0.95 -15.68
CA ILE A 131 10.49 0.01 -16.60
C ILE A 131 11.40 0.76 -17.59
N VAL A 132 10.92 1.88 -18.15
CA VAL A 132 11.71 2.70 -19.09
C VAL A 132 12.92 3.34 -18.41
N VAL A 133 12.77 3.78 -17.16
CA VAL A 133 13.85 4.42 -16.38
C VAL A 133 14.81 3.40 -15.76
N ALA A 134 14.42 2.14 -15.62
CA ALA A 134 15.23 1.07 -15.03
C ALA A 134 16.66 0.97 -15.56
N PRO A 135 16.91 0.94 -16.90
CA PRO A 135 18.28 0.85 -17.43
C PRO A 135 19.12 2.10 -17.15
N VAL A 136 18.50 3.27 -17.04
CA VAL A 136 19.20 4.51 -16.69
C VAL A 136 19.63 4.50 -15.23
N VAL A 137 18.72 4.17 -14.34
CA VAL A 137 19.00 4.09 -12.89
C VAL A 137 20.05 3.01 -12.59
N SER A 138 19.92 1.82 -13.20
CA SER A 138 20.86 0.73 -12.96
C SER A 138 22.29 1.05 -13.42
N ARG A 139 22.45 1.77 -14.53
CA ARG A 139 23.77 2.20 -15.01
C ARG A 139 24.38 3.32 -14.21
N ALA A 140 23.55 4.26 -13.73
CA ALA A 140 24.00 5.42 -12.95
C ALA A 140 24.33 5.06 -11.49
N ALA A 141 23.85 3.94 -10.98
CA ALA A 141 24.06 3.54 -9.59
C ALA A 141 25.54 3.21 -9.30
N PRO A 142 26.14 3.75 -8.23
CA PRO A 142 27.52 3.49 -7.83
C PRO A 142 27.66 2.16 -7.09
N MET A 143 27.59 1.04 -7.82
CA MET A 143 27.64 -0.31 -7.26
C MET A 143 28.36 -1.28 -8.21
N SER A 144 28.60 -2.52 -7.75
CA SER A 144 29.20 -3.58 -8.56
C SER A 144 28.36 -3.88 -9.80
N ASP A 145 28.97 -4.42 -10.85
CA ASP A 145 28.24 -4.76 -12.08
C ASP A 145 27.20 -5.86 -11.85
N THR A 146 27.47 -6.78 -10.94
CA THR A 146 26.48 -7.78 -10.48
C THR A 146 25.26 -7.11 -9.85
N ALA A 147 25.48 -6.17 -8.91
CA ALA A 147 24.40 -5.44 -8.25
C ALA A 147 23.61 -4.57 -9.24
N LYS A 148 24.26 -3.96 -10.25
CA LYS A 148 23.57 -3.24 -11.34
C LYS A 148 22.64 -4.15 -12.12
N GLY A 149 23.09 -5.39 -12.43
CA GLY A 149 22.27 -6.40 -13.07
C GLY A 149 21.02 -6.74 -12.24
N TYR A 150 21.20 -6.99 -10.94
CA TYR A 150 20.09 -7.23 -10.03
C TYR A 150 19.15 -6.02 -9.95
N LEU A 151 19.68 -4.80 -9.82
CA LEU A 151 18.88 -3.58 -9.76
C LEU A 151 18.01 -3.40 -11.00
N GLY A 152 18.58 -3.54 -12.19
CA GLY A 152 17.82 -3.42 -13.44
C GLY A 152 16.66 -4.41 -13.50
N PHE A 153 16.91 -5.67 -13.15
CA PHE A 153 15.90 -6.70 -13.08
C PHE A 153 14.82 -6.39 -12.02
N MET A 154 15.23 -6.01 -10.81
CA MET A 154 14.32 -5.66 -9.72
C MET A 154 13.40 -4.50 -10.09
N LEU A 155 13.92 -3.46 -10.77
CA LEU A 155 13.11 -2.32 -11.21
C LEU A 155 12.06 -2.71 -12.26
N ILE A 156 12.39 -3.64 -13.17
CA ILE A 156 11.41 -4.16 -14.14
C ILE A 156 10.30 -4.94 -13.43
N VAL A 157 10.65 -5.84 -12.51
CA VAL A 157 9.67 -6.61 -11.73
C VAL A 157 8.80 -5.67 -10.90
N LEU A 158 9.40 -4.65 -10.26
CA LEU A 158 8.65 -3.63 -9.53
C LEU A 158 7.71 -2.83 -10.43
N GLY A 159 8.12 -2.48 -11.64
CA GLY A 159 7.27 -1.78 -12.61
C GLY A 159 6.01 -2.59 -12.93
N LEU A 160 6.15 -3.89 -13.17
CA LEU A 160 5.01 -4.79 -13.37
C LEU A 160 4.14 -4.93 -12.12
N ASN A 161 4.76 -5.03 -10.95
CA ASN A 161 4.07 -5.13 -9.68
C ASN A 161 3.26 -3.86 -9.34
N LEU A 162 3.81 -2.66 -9.65
CA LEU A 162 3.14 -1.38 -9.40
C LEU A 162 1.81 -1.25 -10.15
N MET A 163 1.65 -1.90 -11.30
CA MET A 163 0.36 -1.91 -12.03
C MET A 163 -0.74 -2.55 -11.17
N GLY A 164 -0.45 -3.67 -10.52
CA GLY A 164 -1.38 -4.33 -9.59
C GLY A 164 -1.51 -3.60 -8.26
N GLN A 165 -0.39 -3.16 -7.69
CA GLN A 165 -0.33 -2.48 -6.41
C GLN A 165 -1.14 -1.17 -6.42
N SER A 166 -1.15 -0.42 -7.52
CA SER A 166 -1.95 0.80 -7.64
C SER A 166 -3.44 0.54 -7.43
N VAL A 167 -3.96 -0.55 -7.98
CA VAL A 167 -5.36 -0.94 -7.80
C VAL A 167 -5.61 -1.37 -6.36
N ASN A 168 -4.77 -2.24 -5.81
CA ASN A 168 -4.90 -2.72 -4.43
C ASN A 168 -4.87 -1.56 -3.44
N THR A 169 -3.87 -0.69 -3.50
CA THR A 169 -3.73 0.47 -2.60
C THR A 169 -4.95 1.39 -2.70
N THR A 170 -5.42 1.71 -3.91
CA THR A 170 -6.57 2.60 -4.08
C THR A 170 -7.88 1.96 -3.57
N VAL A 171 -8.08 0.66 -3.81
CA VAL A 171 -9.30 -0.04 -3.41
C VAL A 171 -9.28 -0.37 -1.92
N LEU A 172 -8.18 -0.92 -1.40
CA LEU A 172 -8.08 -1.34 0.01
C LEU A 172 -7.96 -0.13 0.94
N ASP A 173 -6.90 0.69 0.76
CA ASP A 173 -6.61 1.81 1.67
C ASP A 173 -7.55 3.01 1.43
N GLY A 174 -7.99 3.23 0.17
CA GLY A 174 -8.88 4.32 -0.16
C GLY A 174 -10.35 3.96 0.03
N ILE A 175 -10.88 3.05 -0.81
CA ILE A 175 -12.32 2.80 -0.92
C ILE A 175 -12.84 1.96 0.25
N PHE A 176 -12.19 0.83 0.59
CA PHE A 176 -12.68 -0.07 1.64
C PHE A 176 -12.49 0.54 3.02
N CYS A 177 -11.37 1.22 3.28
CA CYS A 177 -11.18 1.95 4.53
C CYS A 177 -12.26 3.02 4.72
N ALA A 178 -12.59 3.79 3.69
CA ALA A 178 -13.66 4.79 3.74
C ALA A 178 -15.05 4.16 4.00
N GLY A 179 -15.28 2.92 3.55
CA GLY A 179 -16.50 2.15 3.83
C GLY A 179 -16.47 1.37 5.16
N GLY A 180 -15.40 1.51 5.98
CA GLY A 180 -15.25 0.79 7.24
C GLY A 180 -14.96 -0.70 7.09
N ASP A 181 -14.44 -1.15 5.95
CA ASP A 181 -14.15 -2.57 5.64
C ASP A 181 -12.64 -2.87 5.68
N ALA A 182 -11.92 -2.24 6.61
CA ALA A 182 -10.48 -2.46 6.82
C ALA A 182 -10.12 -3.91 7.22
N LYS A 183 -11.09 -4.68 7.74
CA LYS A 183 -10.87 -6.10 8.09
C LYS A 183 -10.54 -6.96 6.89
N PHE A 184 -11.04 -6.62 5.70
CA PHE A 184 -10.70 -7.34 4.48
C PHE A 184 -9.25 -7.10 4.06
N ASP A 185 -8.75 -5.85 4.17
CA ASP A 185 -7.35 -5.53 3.91
C ASP A 185 -6.39 -6.32 4.83
N MET A 186 -6.67 -6.34 6.12
CA MET A 186 -5.88 -7.12 7.08
C MET A 186 -5.82 -8.61 6.69
N LYS A 187 -6.96 -9.23 6.34
CA LYS A 187 -7.00 -10.64 5.92
C LYS A 187 -6.28 -10.87 4.59
N GLY A 188 -6.38 -9.93 3.66
CA GLY A 188 -5.70 -9.97 2.37
C GLY A 188 -4.17 -9.93 2.54
N ASN A 189 -3.68 -9.05 3.40
CA ASN A 189 -2.25 -8.95 3.72
C ASN A 189 -1.73 -10.21 4.42
N ILE A 190 -2.46 -10.75 5.40
CA ILE A 190 -2.09 -12.02 6.05
C ILE A 190 -2.02 -13.15 5.00
N GLY A 191 -3.03 -13.31 4.17
CA GLY A 191 -3.07 -14.37 3.17
C GLY A 191 -1.95 -14.26 2.13
N ALA A 192 -1.80 -13.10 1.49
CA ALA A 192 -0.84 -12.93 0.41
C ALA A 192 0.61 -12.86 0.90
N MET A 193 0.87 -12.15 1.98
CA MET A 193 2.25 -11.98 2.47
C MET A 193 2.70 -13.14 3.35
N TRP A 194 1.90 -13.53 4.36
CA TRP A 194 2.30 -14.50 5.38
C TRP A 194 2.03 -15.95 5.01
N CYS A 195 0.99 -16.22 4.21
CA CYS A 195 0.71 -17.58 3.75
C CYS A 195 1.35 -17.89 2.39
N PHE A 196 1.76 -16.89 1.62
CA PHE A 196 2.31 -17.08 0.29
C PHE A 196 3.73 -16.51 0.16
N ALA A 197 3.92 -15.17 0.15
CA ALA A 197 5.17 -14.56 -0.27
C ALA A 197 6.33 -14.81 0.71
N VAL A 198 6.12 -14.64 2.02
CA VAL A 198 7.17 -14.85 3.04
C VAL A 198 7.61 -16.32 3.12
N PRO A 199 6.70 -17.31 3.26
CA PRO A 199 7.11 -18.71 3.33
C PRO A 199 7.79 -19.20 2.06
N LEU A 200 7.22 -18.89 0.89
CA LEU A 200 7.81 -19.31 -0.38
C LEU A 200 9.15 -18.63 -0.65
N GLY A 201 9.26 -17.32 -0.34
CA GLY A 201 10.52 -16.58 -0.46
C GLY A 201 11.60 -17.15 0.48
N PHE A 202 11.22 -17.48 1.71
CA PHE A 202 12.12 -18.10 2.68
C PHE A 202 12.59 -19.49 2.20
N ILE A 203 11.66 -20.36 1.79
CA ILE A 203 11.98 -21.69 1.28
C ILE A 203 12.87 -21.60 0.03
N ALA A 204 12.54 -20.70 -0.91
CA ALA A 204 13.34 -20.52 -2.11
C ALA A 204 14.78 -20.06 -1.80
N ALA A 205 14.95 -19.12 -0.86
CA ALA A 205 16.26 -18.58 -0.53
C ALA A 205 17.10 -19.52 0.35
N PHE A 206 16.51 -20.10 1.42
CA PHE A 206 17.26 -20.83 2.44
C PHE A 206 17.32 -22.35 2.21
N VAL A 207 16.29 -22.94 1.56
CA VAL A 207 16.24 -24.38 1.32
C VAL A 207 16.75 -24.73 -0.06
N PHE A 208 16.26 -24.02 -1.09
CA PHE A 208 16.62 -24.30 -2.47
C PHE A 208 17.82 -23.49 -2.98
N ASN A 209 18.34 -22.54 -2.21
CA ASN A 209 19.42 -21.64 -2.64
C ASN A 209 19.16 -21.07 -4.04
N ALA A 210 17.90 -20.70 -4.29
CA ALA A 210 17.45 -20.20 -5.58
C ALA A 210 18.13 -18.86 -5.93
N PRO A 211 18.32 -18.55 -7.21
CA PRO A 211 18.96 -17.30 -7.63
C PRO A 211 18.13 -16.08 -7.22
N VAL A 212 18.79 -14.94 -7.00
CA VAL A 212 18.21 -13.67 -6.52
C VAL A 212 16.97 -13.25 -7.33
N TRP A 213 17.02 -13.41 -8.64
CA TRP A 213 15.93 -13.02 -9.54
C TRP A 213 14.64 -13.83 -9.28
N LEU A 214 14.76 -15.14 -8.99
CA LEU A 214 13.60 -15.99 -8.71
C LEU A 214 12.98 -15.65 -7.35
N VAL A 215 13.82 -15.51 -6.32
CA VAL A 215 13.35 -15.11 -4.99
C VAL A 215 12.67 -13.76 -5.04
N TYR A 216 13.22 -12.79 -5.78
CA TYR A 216 12.64 -11.46 -5.91
C TYR A 216 11.27 -11.47 -6.61
N ILE A 217 11.11 -12.30 -7.65
CA ILE A 217 9.79 -12.50 -8.27
C ILE A 217 8.80 -13.03 -7.24
N ILE A 218 9.17 -14.09 -6.50
CA ILE A 218 8.27 -14.74 -5.54
C ILE A 218 7.77 -13.75 -4.48
N ILE A 219 8.68 -12.98 -3.85
CA ILE A 219 8.29 -11.99 -2.84
C ILE A 219 7.50 -10.81 -3.40
N SER A 220 7.64 -10.53 -4.70
CA SER A 220 6.91 -9.44 -5.37
C SER A 220 5.52 -9.87 -5.88
N LEU A 221 5.20 -11.17 -5.89
CA LEU A 221 3.89 -11.65 -6.35
C LEU A 221 2.75 -11.38 -5.36
N ASP A 222 3.04 -10.98 -4.13
CA ASP A 222 2.06 -10.73 -3.07
C ASP A 222 0.93 -9.79 -3.51
N GLU A 223 1.26 -8.73 -4.25
CA GLU A 223 0.28 -7.76 -4.75
C GLU A 223 -0.60 -8.34 -5.88
N LEU A 224 -0.02 -9.17 -6.74
CA LEU A 224 -0.76 -9.80 -7.83
C LEU A 224 -1.69 -10.91 -7.31
N VAL A 225 -1.25 -11.66 -6.30
CA VAL A 225 -2.06 -12.70 -5.65
C VAL A 225 -3.29 -12.11 -4.95
N LYS A 226 -3.22 -10.89 -4.43
CA LYS A 226 -4.34 -10.19 -3.82
C LYS A 226 -5.40 -9.73 -4.83
N LEU A 227 -5.02 -9.41 -6.07
CA LEU A 227 -5.92 -8.80 -7.06
C LEU A 227 -7.25 -9.55 -7.30
N PRO A 228 -7.28 -10.88 -7.49
CA PRO A 228 -8.54 -11.59 -7.70
C PRO A 228 -9.47 -11.48 -6.50
N ALA A 229 -8.93 -11.61 -5.28
CA ALA A 229 -9.70 -11.51 -4.04
C ALA A 229 -10.27 -10.09 -3.85
N VAL A 230 -9.44 -9.07 -4.10
CA VAL A 230 -9.85 -7.65 -4.04
C VAL A 230 -10.96 -7.38 -5.06
N TYR A 231 -10.83 -7.85 -6.29
CA TYR A 231 -11.83 -7.66 -7.33
C TYR A 231 -13.17 -8.32 -7.00
N ILE A 232 -13.14 -9.57 -6.52
CA ILE A 232 -14.36 -10.30 -6.12
C ILE A 232 -15.05 -9.58 -4.96
N HIS A 233 -14.27 -9.14 -3.95
CA HIS A 233 -14.81 -8.44 -2.79
C HIS A 233 -15.35 -7.05 -3.17
N TYR A 234 -14.67 -6.33 -4.04
CA TYR A 234 -15.10 -5.03 -4.56
C TYR A 234 -16.48 -5.14 -5.22
N LYS A 235 -16.72 -6.18 -6.03
CA LYS A 235 -18.01 -6.40 -6.71
C LYS A 235 -19.17 -6.77 -5.79
N LYS A 236 -18.89 -7.21 -4.56
CA LYS A 236 -19.94 -7.46 -3.56
C LYS A 236 -20.51 -6.17 -2.97
N TYR A 237 -19.87 -5.02 -3.20
CA TYR A 237 -20.28 -3.70 -2.70
C TYR A 237 -20.53 -3.61 -1.19
N ILE A 238 -19.90 -4.46 -0.39
CA ILE A 238 -20.03 -4.48 1.08
C ILE A 238 -19.52 -3.15 1.69
N TRP A 239 -18.56 -2.50 1.03
CA TRP A 239 -18.02 -1.20 1.41
C TRP A 239 -19.00 -0.04 1.20
N VAL A 240 -20.11 -0.24 0.43
CA VAL A 240 -21.11 0.80 0.16
C VAL A 240 -22.13 0.82 1.29
N ARG A 241 -21.75 1.41 2.40
CA ARG A 241 -22.62 1.56 3.58
C ARG A 241 -22.39 2.91 4.26
N ASN A 242 -23.43 3.45 4.87
CA ASN A 242 -23.30 4.62 5.73
C ASN A 242 -22.81 4.15 7.10
N ILE A 243 -21.67 4.65 7.56
CA ILE A 243 -21.08 4.38 8.87
C ILE A 243 -21.23 5.56 9.85
N THR A 244 -21.79 6.69 9.39
CA THR A 244 -22.13 7.83 10.24
C THR A 244 -23.55 7.59 10.77
N ARG A 245 -23.67 7.39 12.08
CA ARG A 245 -24.93 7.37 12.82
C ARG A 245 -25.14 8.69 13.55
#